data_11d7d224a992a301b93215c911d15666
#
_entry.id   11d7d224a992a301b93215c911d15666
#
_cell.length_a   1.000
_cell.length_b   1.000
_cell.length_c   1.000
_cell.angle_alpha   90.00
_cell.angle_beta   90.00
_cell.angle_gamma   90.00
#
_symmetry.space_group_name_H-M   'P 1'
#
loop_
_entity.id
_entity.type
_entity.pdbx_description
1 polymer ?
#
loop_
_entity_poly.entity_id
_entity_poly.type
_entity_poly.pdbx_seq_one_letter_code
_entity_poly.pdbx_strand_id
1 'polypeptide(L)'
;MPATQQILGLRFFDGDINEALEFMFRRGGLLVAPSGTCFARLRHDAAYRQAMTHADLAIPDSGAMVLLWRILRGRKIRRISGLKYLQHLSARFFADKTSSVFWILPNGTAREKTARWLRANQFPFADTDLYVAPRYPATIEDAESLAKIDQRKPVHVIIAIGSGPQEKLGHFLRDHLSYRPAIHCIGAALGFLTGDQIKIPGWADRFYLGWLFRLFAQPRIFIPRLSRALELPWLIFRYGQDLPPPRQESPADL
;
A
#
# COMPACT_ATOMS: atom_id res chain seq x y z
N MET A 1 -11.42 18.12 7.03
CA MET A 1 -10.38 17.10 6.77
C MET A 1 -10.69 15.88 7.61
N PRO A 2 -10.42 14.65 7.17
CA PRO A 2 -10.64 13.48 8.00
C PRO A 2 -9.76 13.52 9.26
N ALA A 3 -10.22 12.86 10.34
CA ALA A 3 -9.43 12.72 11.56
C ALA A 3 -8.13 11.96 11.23
N THR A 4 -6.99 12.46 11.70
CA THR A 4 -5.69 11.84 11.47
C THR A 4 -4.84 11.84 12.73
N GLN A 5 -3.99 10.81 12.87
CA GLN A 5 -2.93 10.77 13.88
C GLN A 5 -1.57 10.73 13.20
N GLN A 6 -0.64 11.52 13.70
CA GLN A 6 0.74 11.50 13.20
C GLN A 6 1.56 10.44 13.93
N ILE A 7 2.19 9.55 13.14
CA ILE A 7 3.07 8.48 13.63
C ILE A 7 4.30 8.45 12.72
N LEU A 8 5.49 8.61 13.26
CA LEU A 8 6.75 8.67 12.52
C LEU A 8 6.71 9.65 11.34
N GLY A 9 6.11 10.83 11.55
CA GLY A 9 5.98 11.88 10.55
C GLY A 9 4.88 11.65 9.50
N LEU A 10 4.23 10.49 9.49
CA LEU A 10 3.16 10.16 8.56
C LEU A 10 1.79 10.43 9.17
N ARG A 11 0.88 11.02 8.40
CA ARG A 11 -0.49 11.31 8.82
C ARG A 11 -1.39 10.12 8.54
N PHE A 12 -1.60 9.27 9.54
CA PHE A 12 -2.49 8.13 9.44
C PHE A 12 -3.94 8.52 9.64
N PHE A 13 -4.79 8.01 8.78
CA PHE A 13 -6.22 8.16 8.88
C PHE A 13 -6.77 7.45 10.13
N ASP A 14 -7.59 8.16 10.92
CA ASP A 14 -8.21 7.63 12.14
C ASP A 14 -9.74 7.64 12.01
N GLY A 15 -10.22 6.81 11.13
CA GLY A 15 -11.64 6.62 10.83
C GLY A 15 -11.95 5.18 10.45
N ASP A 16 -13.07 4.96 9.79
CA ASP A 16 -13.44 3.63 9.30
C ASP A 16 -13.16 3.44 7.80
N ILE A 17 -13.33 2.19 7.31
CA ILE A 17 -13.04 1.84 5.92
C ILE A 17 -13.92 2.60 4.94
N ASN A 18 -15.20 2.82 5.27
CA ASN A 18 -16.14 3.49 4.38
C ASN A 18 -15.79 4.97 4.24
N GLU A 19 -15.40 5.62 5.34
CA GLU A 19 -14.92 7.00 5.32
C GLU A 19 -13.64 7.15 4.48
N ALA A 20 -12.71 6.20 4.58
CA ALA A 20 -11.50 6.18 3.76
C ALA A 20 -11.84 6.00 2.26
N LEU A 21 -12.77 5.11 1.93
CA LEU A 21 -13.27 4.92 0.57
C LEU A 21 -13.94 6.19 0.04
N GLU A 22 -14.87 6.78 0.82
CA GLU A 22 -15.55 8.03 0.44
C GLU A 22 -14.56 9.17 0.17
N PHE A 23 -13.51 9.28 0.99
CA PHE A 23 -12.46 10.26 0.76
C PHE A 23 -11.80 10.05 -0.60
N MET A 24 -11.40 8.81 -0.92
CA MET A 24 -10.74 8.49 -2.18
C MET A 24 -11.66 8.65 -3.40
N PHE A 25 -12.92 8.25 -3.29
CA PHE A 25 -13.90 8.42 -4.38
C PHE A 25 -14.19 9.88 -4.69
N ARG A 26 -14.25 10.73 -3.66
CA ARG A 26 -14.57 12.16 -3.85
C ARG A 26 -13.38 13.02 -4.25
N ARG A 27 -12.18 12.70 -3.76
CA ARG A 27 -11.00 13.58 -3.89
C ARG A 27 -9.90 13.02 -4.78
N GLY A 28 -9.89 11.73 -5.02
CA GLY A 28 -8.74 11.08 -5.62
C GLY A 28 -7.47 11.25 -4.79
N GLY A 29 -6.31 11.15 -5.44
CA GLY A 29 -5.01 11.29 -4.81
C GLY A 29 -4.38 9.95 -4.44
N LEU A 30 -3.31 9.96 -3.66
CA LEU A 30 -2.49 8.81 -3.32
C LEU A 30 -2.87 8.24 -1.96
N LEU A 31 -3.37 6.99 -1.94
CA LEU A 31 -3.53 6.19 -0.73
C LEU A 31 -2.37 5.20 -0.59
N VAL A 32 -1.79 5.14 0.62
CA VAL A 32 -0.74 4.19 1.00
C VAL A 32 -1.13 3.34 2.21
N ALA A 33 -0.67 2.09 2.24
CA ALA A 33 -0.95 1.13 3.31
C ALA A 33 0.36 0.51 3.83
N PRO A 34 1.17 1.25 4.61
CA PRO A 34 2.49 0.80 5.03
C PRO A 34 2.40 -0.38 6.01
N SER A 35 3.14 -1.45 5.70
CA SER A 35 3.35 -2.56 6.62
C SER A 35 4.46 -2.26 7.63
N GLY A 36 4.54 -3.03 8.74
CA GLY A 36 5.52 -2.78 9.80
C GLY A 36 6.98 -2.75 9.34
N THR A 37 7.33 -3.56 8.34
CA THR A 37 8.69 -3.62 7.77
C THR A 37 9.06 -2.41 6.90
N CYS A 38 8.08 -1.60 6.53
CA CYS A 38 8.29 -0.46 5.63
C CYS A 38 8.80 0.79 6.35
N PHE A 39 8.56 0.88 7.66
CA PHE A 39 8.95 2.06 8.43
C PHE A 39 10.47 2.25 8.52
N ALA A 40 11.24 1.18 8.54
CA ALA A 40 12.71 1.26 8.47
C ALA A 40 13.19 1.98 7.19
N ARG A 41 12.47 1.81 6.06
CA ARG A 41 12.81 2.47 4.78
C ARG A 41 12.73 4.00 4.84
N LEU A 42 11.95 4.58 5.75
CA LEU A 42 11.89 6.03 5.92
C LEU A 42 13.25 6.67 6.18
N ARG A 43 14.22 5.88 6.69
CA ARG A 43 15.57 6.35 6.98
C ARG A 43 16.58 6.06 5.88
N HIS A 44 16.31 5.08 5.01
CA HIS A 44 17.27 4.55 4.04
C HIS A 44 16.89 4.80 2.57
N ASP A 45 15.65 5.22 2.29
CA ASP A 45 15.15 5.43 0.93
C ASP A 45 14.45 6.79 0.84
N ALA A 46 15.15 7.78 0.32
CA ALA A 46 14.66 9.17 0.23
C ALA A 46 13.41 9.27 -0.66
N ALA A 47 13.37 8.54 -1.79
CA ALA A 47 12.21 8.55 -2.69
C ALA A 47 10.98 7.88 -2.04
N TYR A 48 11.19 6.78 -1.30
CA TYR A 48 10.13 6.17 -0.51
C TYR A 48 9.62 7.10 0.59
N ARG A 49 10.55 7.75 1.33
CA ARG A 49 10.23 8.74 2.35
C ARG A 49 9.36 9.86 1.78
N GLN A 50 9.73 10.40 0.64
CA GLN A 50 8.98 11.44 -0.06
C GLN A 50 7.58 10.96 -0.42
N ALA A 51 7.46 9.80 -1.05
CA ALA A 51 6.18 9.20 -1.42
C ALA A 51 5.24 9.03 -0.21
N MET A 52 5.80 8.59 0.92
CA MET A 52 5.02 8.35 2.13
C MET A 52 4.57 9.65 2.83
N THR A 53 5.43 10.66 2.89
CA THR A 53 5.12 11.94 3.55
C THR A 53 4.16 12.81 2.74
N HIS A 54 4.13 12.63 1.41
CA HIS A 54 3.25 13.35 0.50
C HIS A 54 1.97 12.57 0.14
N ALA A 55 1.75 11.38 0.69
CA ALA A 55 0.50 10.65 0.48
C ALA A 55 -0.70 11.44 1.00
N ASP A 56 -1.80 11.40 0.24
CA ASP A 56 -3.05 12.09 0.60
C ASP A 56 -3.78 11.37 1.74
N LEU A 57 -3.64 10.03 1.78
CA LEU A 57 -4.22 9.18 2.80
C LEU A 57 -3.29 8.01 3.13
N ALA A 58 -2.86 7.87 4.38
CA ALA A 58 -2.17 6.69 4.88
C ALA A 58 -3.11 5.89 5.78
N ILE A 59 -3.42 4.63 5.42
CA ILE A 59 -4.23 3.75 6.29
C ILE A 59 -3.34 2.94 7.22
N PRO A 60 -3.70 2.75 8.50
CA PRO A 60 -2.91 2.02 9.50
C PRO A 60 -3.07 0.50 9.31
N ASP A 61 -2.46 -0.06 8.25
CA ASP A 61 -2.51 -1.50 7.93
C ASP A 61 -1.71 -2.35 8.92
N SER A 62 -0.58 -1.86 9.38
CA SER A 62 0.32 -2.62 10.24
C SER A 62 -0.24 -2.86 11.65
N GLY A 63 -0.65 -4.10 11.94
CA GLY A 63 -1.09 -4.48 13.28
C GLY A 63 0.02 -4.29 14.34
N ALA A 64 1.29 -4.59 14.00
CA ALA A 64 2.42 -4.36 14.88
C ALA A 64 2.59 -2.87 15.21
N MET A 65 2.49 -1.99 14.22
CA MET A 65 2.57 -0.54 14.43
C MET A 65 1.45 -0.05 15.36
N VAL A 66 0.21 -0.47 15.11
CA VAL A 66 -0.95 -0.08 15.92
C VAL A 66 -0.79 -0.55 17.38
N LEU A 67 -0.34 -1.79 17.58
CA LEU A 67 -0.10 -2.35 18.91
C LEU A 67 1.03 -1.61 19.64
N LEU A 68 2.16 -1.41 18.99
CA LEU A 68 3.31 -0.68 19.56
C LEU A 68 2.96 0.78 19.86
N TRP A 69 2.19 1.43 19.00
CA TRP A 69 1.70 2.79 19.24
C TRP A 69 0.87 2.87 20.52
N ARG A 70 -0.02 1.89 20.71
CA ARG A 70 -0.85 1.80 21.92
C ARG A 70 0.00 1.55 23.19
N ILE A 71 0.95 0.61 23.13
CA ILE A 71 1.79 0.24 24.28
C ILE A 71 2.79 1.34 24.63
N LEU A 72 3.52 1.86 23.64
CA LEU A 72 4.63 2.78 23.88
C LEU A 72 4.19 4.25 24.02
N ARG A 73 3.03 4.61 23.48
CA ARG A 73 2.55 6.01 23.48
C ARG A 73 1.19 6.19 24.16
N GLY A 74 0.55 5.13 24.65
CA GLY A 74 -0.75 5.19 25.31
C GLY A 74 -1.91 5.62 24.40
N ARG A 75 -1.68 5.73 23.08
CA ARG A 75 -2.65 6.24 22.10
C ARG A 75 -3.24 5.11 21.28
N LYS A 76 -4.51 5.23 20.94
CA LYS A 76 -5.21 4.26 20.10
C LYS A 76 -5.41 4.84 18.71
N ILE A 77 -5.23 4.01 17.69
CA ILE A 77 -5.64 4.27 16.31
C ILE A 77 -6.37 3.04 15.77
N ARG A 78 -7.43 3.24 14.99
CA ARG A 78 -8.20 2.13 14.42
C ARG A 78 -7.41 1.51 13.27
N ARG A 79 -7.10 0.20 13.36
CA ARG A 79 -6.47 -0.53 12.26
C ARG A 79 -7.41 -0.68 11.06
N ILE A 80 -6.94 -0.32 9.88
CA ILE A 80 -7.58 -0.59 8.59
C ILE A 80 -6.64 -1.50 7.80
N SER A 81 -6.99 -2.79 7.70
CA SER A 81 -6.21 -3.75 6.90
C SER A 81 -6.32 -3.42 5.42
N GLY A 82 -5.19 -3.38 4.71
CA GLY A 82 -5.15 -3.18 3.25
C GLY A 82 -5.97 -4.23 2.49
N LEU A 83 -6.01 -5.48 2.99
CA LEU A 83 -6.86 -6.53 2.42
C LEU A 83 -8.35 -6.21 2.60
N LYS A 84 -8.77 -5.81 3.80
CA LYS A 84 -10.18 -5.43 4.04
C LYS A 84 -10.56 -4.19 3.25
N TYR A 85 -9.66 -3.20 3.19
CA TYR A 85 -9.86 -2.03 2.34
C TYR A 85 -10.11 -2.42 0.87
N LEU A 86 -9.25 -3.29 0.31
CA LEU A 86 -9.42 -3.76 -1.07
C LEU A 86 -10.69 -4.59 -1.26
N GLN A 87 -11.09 -5.41 -0.28
CA GLN A 87 -12.36 -6.16 -0.33
C GLN A 87 -13.56 -5.21 -0.45
N HIS A 88 -13.62 -4.18 0.38
CA HIS A 88 -14.70 -3.18 0.34
C HIS A 88 -14.65 -2.35 -0.95
N LEU A 89 -13.46 -1.95 -1.41
CA LEU A 89 -13.28 -1.24 -2.67
C LEU A 89 -13.76 -2.08 -3.86
N SER A 90 -13.34 -3.35 -3.92
CA SER A 90 -13.76 -4.28 -4.98
C SER A 90 -15.26 -4.56 -4.94
N ALA A 91 -15.85 -4.69 -3.76
CA ALA A 91 -17.30 -4.85 -3.62
C ALA A 91 -18.07 -3.66 -4.22
N ARG A 92 -17.59 -2.43 -4.02
CA ARG A 92 -18.17 -1.23 -4.66
C ARG A 92 -18.02 -1.28 -6.19
N PHE A 93 -16.84 -1.65 -6.71
CA PHE A 93 -16.63 -1.79 -8.15
C PHE A 93 -17.58 -2.82 -8.77
N PHE A 94 -17.75 -3.97 -8.11
CA PHE A 94 -18.62 -5.03 -8.62
C PHE A 94 -20.11 -4.72 -8.51
N ALA A 95 -20.51 -3.89 -7.56
CA ALA A 95 -21.89 -3.42 -7.43
C ALA A 95 -22.26 -2.37 -8.47
N ASP A 96 -21.38 -1.39 -8.69
CA ASP A 96 -21.62 -0.25 -9.57
C ASP A 96 -21.31 -0.57 -11.04
N LYS A 97 -20.24 -1.32 -11.31
CA LYS A 97 -19.74 -1.71 -12.66
C LYS A 97 -19.46 -0.55 -13.63
N THR A 98 -19.60 0.70 -13.18
CA THR A 98 -19.37 1.90 -13.99
C THR A 98 -17.98 2.49 -13.76
N SER A 99 -17.32 2.11 -12.66
CA SER A 99 -15.99 2.60 -12.32
C SER A 99 -14.94 2.08 -13.29
N SER A 100 -14.20 2.99 -13.93
CA SER A 100 -13.03 2.64 -14.73
C SER A 100 -11.81 2.47 -13.85
N VAL A 101 -11.15 1.30 -13.95
CA VAL A 101 -10.04 0.92 -13.07
C VAL A 101 -8.84 0.46 -13.90
N PHE A 102 -7.67 1.02 -13.64
CA PHE A 102 -6.40 0.60 -14.22
C PHE A 102 -5.58 -0.17 -13.17
N TRP A 103 -5.08 -1.35 -13.54
CA TRP A 103 -4.40 -2.27 -12.63
C TRP A 103 -2.92 -2.37 -12.99
N ILE A 104 -2.03 -2.04 -12.06
CA ILE A 104 -0.59 -2.19 -12.20
C ILE A 104 -0.14 -3.42 -11.39
N LEU A 105 0.37 -4.43 -12.09
CA LEU A 105 0.56 -5.79 -11.62
C LEU A 105 2.04 -6.20 -11.70
N PRO A 106 2.53 -7.09 -10.81
CA PRO A 106 3.95 -7.39 -10.69
C PRO A 106 4.51 -8.30 -11.80
N ASN A 107 3.67 -9.08 -12.47
CA ASN A 107 4.09 -10.04 -13.50
C ASN A 107 2.88 -10.58 -14.30
N GLY A 108 3.16 -11.34 -15.36
CA GLY A 108 2.15 -11.93 -16.23
C GLY A 108 1.20 -12.89 -15.51
N THR A 109 1.70 -13.69 -14.57
CA THR A 109 0.85 -14.60 -13.77
C THR A 109 -0.18 -13.84 -12.94
N ALA A 110 0.24 -12.75 -12.29
CA ALA A 110 -0.70 -11.88 -11.55
C ALA A 110 -1.72 -11.23 -12.48
N ARG A 111 -1.30 -10.84 -13.71
CA ARG A 111 -2.21 -10.30 -14.74
C ARG A 111 -3.30 -11.31 -15.11
N GLU A 112 -2.92 -12.56 -15.42
CA GLU A 112 -3.88 -13.60 -15.77
C GLU A 112 -4.85 -13.94 -14.63
N LYS A 113 -4.34 -14.02 -13.39
CA LYS A 113 -5.17 -14.28 -12.21
C LYS A 113 -6.13 -13.12 -11.95
N THR A 114 -5.68 -11.88 -12.10
CA THR A 114 -6.51 -10.69 -11.97
C THR A 114 -7.60 -10.67 -13.04
N ALA A 115 -7.26 -10.94 -14.30
CA ALA A 115 -8.23 -11.01 -15.39
C ALA A 115 -9.31 -12.08 -15.12
N ARG A 116 -8.91 -13.27 -14.66
CA ARG A 116 -9.86 -14.33 -14.26
C ARG A 116 -10.79 -13.90 -13.14
N TRP A 117 -10.24 -13.26 -12.11
CA TRP A 117 -10.99 -12.77 -10.97
C TRP A 117 -11.99 -11.68 -11.36
N LEU A 118 -11.62 -10.75 -12.22
CA LEU A 118 -12.51 -9.70 -12.75
C LEU A 118 -13.64 -10.30 -13.58
N ARG A 119 -13.34 -11.27 -14.48
CA ARG A 119 -14.36 -11.99 -15.27
C ARG A 119 -15.33 -12.76 -14.37
N ALA A 120 -14.83 -13.48 -13.36
CA ALA A 120 -15.66 -14.23 -12.42
C ALA A 120 -16.63 -13.34 -11.63
N ASN A 121 -16.27 -12.07 -11.39
CA ASN A 121 -17.12 -11.08 -10.76
C ASN A 121 -17.89 -10.20 -11.77
N GLN A 122 -17.87 -10.55 -13.07
CA GLN A 122 -18.54 -9.82 -14.15
C GLN A 122 -18.21 -8.32 -14.17
N PHE A 123 -16.98 -7.97 -13.79
CA PHE A 123 -16.51 -6.58 -13.84
C PHE A 123 -15.97 -6.26 -15.22
N PRO A 124 -16.43 -5.17 -15.87
CA PRO A 124 -15.97 -4.78 -17.20
C PRO A 124 -14.53 -4.29 -17.15
N PHE A 125 -13.68 -4.80 -18.02
CA PHE A 125 -12.31 -4.32 -18.21
C PHE A 125 -11.84 -4.63 -19.63
N ALA A 126 -10.90 -3.84 -20.13
CA ALA A 126 -10.15 -4.16 -21.33
C ALA A 126 -8.78 -4.75 -20.96
N ASP A 127 -8.19 -5.54 -21.84
CA ASP A 127 -6.84 -6.09 -21.61
C ASP A 127 -5.77 -5.02 -21.40
N THR A 128 -5.99 -3.84 -21.98
CA THR A 128 -5.15 -2.65 -21.83
C THR A 128 -5.28 -1.97 -20.46
N ASP A 129 -6.26 -2.36 -19.63
CA ASP A 129 -6.39 -1.88 -18.25
C ASP A 129 -5.51 -2.67 -17.27
N LEU A 130 -4.89 -3.76 -17.75
CA LEU A 130 -4.03 -4.64 -16.98
C LEU A 130 -2.57 -4.45 -17.40
N TYR A 131 -1.84 -3.58 -16.72
CA TYR A 131 -0.45 -3.27 -17.00
C TYR A 131 0.48 -4.12 -16.13
N VAL A 132 1.46 -4.76 -16.74
CA VAL A 132 2.54 -5.47 -16.04
C VAL A 132 3.71 -4.50 -15.86
N ALA A 133 3.99 -4.16 -14.62
CA ALA A 133 5.09 -3.26 -14.29
C ALA A 133 6.45 -3.89 -14.58
N PRO A 134 7.40 -3.14 -15.12
CA PRO A 134 8.78 -3.59 -15.21
C PRO A 134 9.44 -3.70 -13.82
N ARG A 135 10.64 -4.22 -13.76
CA ARG A 135 11.48 -4.10 -12.56
C ARG A 135 12.03 -2.69 -12.46
N TYR A 136 11.64 -1.98 -11.42
CA TYR A 136 12.07 -0.61 -11.22
C TYR A 136 13.43 -0.50 -10.53
N PRO A 137 14.26 0.46 -10.93
CA PRO A 137 15.45 0.90 -10.19
C PRO A 137 15.05 1.66 -8.90
N ALA A 138 16.04 2.24 -8.23
CA ALA A 138 15.79 3.02 -7.01
C ALA A 138 14.86 4.22 -7.24
N THR A 139 15.07 4.94 -8.35
CA THR A 139 14.18 6.02 -8.82
C THR A 139 13.20 5.46 -9.84
N ILE A 140 11.93 5.85 -9.76
CA ILE A 140 10.87 5.33 -10.63
C ILE A 140 10.37 6.48 -11.52
N GLU A 141 10.55 6.29 -12.82
CA GLU A 141 10.01 7.12 -13.89
C GLU A 141 9.43 6.19 -14.96
N ASP A 142 8.14 5.86 -14.83
CA ASP A 142 7.45 4.97 -15.75
C ASP A 142 6.57 5.77 -16.72
N ALA A 143 7.21 6.29 -17.77
CA ALA A 143 6.55 7.07 -18.80
C ALA A 143 5.48 6.25 -19.57
N GLU A 144 5.66 4.92 -19.69
CA GLU A 144 4.69 4.06 -20.37
C GLU A 144 3.39 3.94 -19.57
N SER A 145 3.48 3.66 -18.28
CA SER A 145 2.28 3.59 -17.43
C SER A 145 1.61 4.95 -17.33
N LEU A 146 2.38 6.04 -17.21
CA LEU A 146 1.88 7.42 -17.20
C LEU A 146 1.06 7.73 -18.45
N ALA A 147 1.63 7.47 -19.65
CA ALA A 147 0.97 7.74 -20.92
C ALA A 147 -0.33 6.93 -21.10
N LYS A 148 -0.31 5.63 -20.73
CA LYS A 148 -1.49 4.76 -20.77
C LYS A 148 -2.61 5.24 -19.86
N ILE A 149 -2.26 5.65 -18.64
CA ILE A 149 -3.23 6.16 -17.66
C ILE A 149 -3.80 7.50 -18.11
N ASP A 150 -2.95 8.40 -18.60
CA ASP A 150 -3.37 9.72 -19.08
C ASP A 150 -4.29 9.64 -20.32
N GLN A 151 -4.04 8.67 -21.20
CA GLN A 151 -4.88 8.42 -22.36
C GLN A 151 -6.26 7.84 -21.97
N ARG A 152 -6.30 6.89 -21.01
CA ARG A 152 -7.54 6.20 -20.62
C ARG A 152 -8.35 6.94 -19.57
N LYS A 153 -7.69 7.79 -18.79
CA LYS A 153 -8.27 8.57 -17.68
C LYS A 153 -9.13 7.75 -16.71
N PRO A 154 -8.62 6.61 -16.19
CA PRO A 154 -9.38 5.81 -15.23
C PRO A 154 -9.65 6.60 -13.94
N VAL A 155 -10.81 6.37 -13.34
CA VAL A 155 -11.15 6.98 -12.03
C VAL A 155 -10.27 6.41 -10.91
N HIS A 156 -9.92 5.12 -11.02
CA HIS A 156 -9.12 4.43 -10.03
C HIS A 156 -7.87 3.79 -10.66
N VAL A 157 -6.74 3.87 -9.95
CA VAL A 157 -5.49 3.18 -10.28
C VAL A 157 -5.11 2.28 -9.11
N ILE A 158 -5.05 0.97 -9.34
CA ILE A 158 -4.67 -0.02 -8.32
C ILE A 158 -3.22 -0.45 -8.56
N ILE A 159 -2.32 -0.18 -7.61
CA ILE A 159 -0.92 -0.57 -7.70
C ILE A 159 -0.66 -1.74 -6.75
N ALA A 160 -0.37 -2.92 -7.31
CA ALA A 160 -0.22 -4.17 -6.57
C ALA A 160 1.16 -4.82 -6.73
N ILE A 161 2.21 -4.04 -6.93
CA ILE A 161 3.58 -4.51 -7.22
C ILE A 161 4.44 -4.73 -5.98
N GLY A 162 3.90 -4.51 -4.80
CA GLY A 162 4.60 -4.67 -3.53
C GLY A 162 5.20 -3.37 -3.00
N SER A 163 5.41 -3.36 -1.67
CA SER A 163 5.85 -2.16 -0.96
C SER A 163 7.28 -1.73 -1.30
N GLY A 164 7.47 -0.44 -1.36
CA GLY A 164 8.65 0.27 -1.82
C GLY A 164 8.43 0.81 -3.23
N PRO A 165 8.46 -0.03 -4.26
CA PRO A 165 8.18 0.42 -5.62
C PRO A 165 6.78 1.01 -5.83
N GLN A 166 5.74 0.42 -5.23
CA GLN A 166 4.36 0.88 -5.44
C GLN A 166 4.12 2.29 -4.91
N GLU A 167 4.67 2.65 -3.75
CA GLU A 167 4.47 3.98 -3.17
C GLU A 167 5.23 5.04 -4.00
N LYS A 168 6.44 4.71 -4.45
CA LYS A 168 7.23 5.58 -5.33
C LYS A 168 6.56 5.79 -6.69
N LEU A 169 6.06 4.70 -7.31
CA LEU A 169 5.31 4.79 -8.56
C LEU A 169 4.01 5.58 -8.37
N GLY A 170 3.27 5.33 -7.29
CA GLY A 170 2.05 6.06 -6.97
C GLY A 170 2.29 7.57 -6.80
N HIS A 171 3.40 7.94 -6.16
CA HIS A 171 3.82 9.33 -6.02
C HIS A 171 4.19 9.95 -7.37
N PHE A 172 4.99 9.25 -8.19
CA PHE A 172 5.31 9.68 -9.54
C PHE A 172 4.05 9.91 -10.38
N LEU A 173 3.13 8.96 -10.43
CA LEU A 173 1.87 9.10 -11.17
C LEU A 173 1.02 10.25 -10.65
N ARG A 174 0.88 10.41 -9.33
CA ARG A 174 0.13 11.50 -8.73
C ARG A 174 0.65 12.88 -9.16
N ASP A 175 1.97 13.03 -9.26
CA ASP A 175 2.60 14.32 -9.54
C ASP A 175 2.68 14.66 -11.05
N HIS A 176 2.56 13.64 -11.93
CA HIS A 176 2.72 13.83 -13.38
C HIS A 176 1.44 13.62 -14.19
N LEU A 177 0.39 13.00 -13.63
CA LEU A 177 -0.88 12.87 -14.35
C LEU A 177 -1.58 14.21 -14.53
N SER A 178 -2.18 14.41 -15.71
CA SER A 178 -2.92 15.63 -16.07
C SER A 178 -4.23 15.82 -15.29
N TYR A 179 -4.65 14.80 -14.54
CA TYR A 179 -5.86 14.76 -13.72
C TYR A 179 -5.58 14.02 -12.39
N ARG A 180 -6.56 13.95 -11.51
CA ARG A 180 -6.37 13.39 -10.16
C ARG A 180 -7.18 12.13 -9.92
N PRO A 181 -6.74 10.93 -10.39
CA PRO A 181 -7.39 9.68 -10.06
C PRO A 181 -7.21 9.29 -8.60
N ALA A 182 -8.00 8.32 -8.12
CA ALA A 182 -7.76 7.65 -6.84
C ALA A 182 -6.70 6.55 -7.05
N ILE A 183 -5.48 6.77 -6.55
CA ILE A 183 -4.35 5.84 -6.65
C ILE A 183 -4.26 5.05 -5.34
N HIS A 184 -4.33 3.73 -5.42
CA HIS A 184 -4.36 2.83 -4.26
C HIS A 184 -3.12 1.94 -4.23
N CYS A 185 -2.16 2.23 -3.35
CA CYS A 185 -0.98 1.40 -3.09
C CYS A 185 -1.30 0.35 -2.03
N ILE A 186 -1.83 -0.80 -2.45
CA ILE A 186 -2.38 -1.83 -1.57
C ILE A 186 -1.50 -3.07 -1.41
N GLY A 187 -0.32 -3.09 -2.04
CA GLY A 187 0.66 -4.16 -1.93
C GLY A 187 0.14 -5.51 -2.39
N ALA A 188 0.49 -6.53 -1.62
CA ALA A 188 0.13 -7.91 -1.91
C ALA A 188 -1.36 -8.25 -1.63
N ALA A 189 -2.20 -7.28 -1.23
CA ALA A 189 -3.59 -7.55 -0.89
C ALA A 189 -4.39 -8.15 -2.06
N LEU A 190 -4.11 -7.71 -3.29
CA LEU A 190 -4.74 -8.26 -4.49
C LEU A 190 -4.48 -9.76 -4.66
N GLY A 191 -3.27 -10.24 -4.36
CA GLY A 191 -2.91 -11.65 -4.46
C GLY A 191 -3.75 -12.58 -3.56
N PHE A 192 -4.28 -12.07 -2.44
CA PHE A 192 -5.21 -12.85 -1.61
C PHE A 192 -6.60 -12.98 -2.24
N LEU A 193 -7.05 -12.01 -3.02
CA LEU A 193 -8.34 -12.05 -3.71
C LEU A 193 -8.28 -12.88 -4.99
N THR A 194 -7.17 -12.79 -5.70
CA THR A 194 -6.96 -13.49 -6.98
C THR A 194 -6.42 -14.93 -6.82
N GLY A 195 -6.13 -15.37 -5.57
CA GLY A 195 -5.59 -16.70 -5.29
C GLY A 195 -4.09 -16.82 -5.59
N ASP A 196 -3.35 -15.72 -5.68
CA ASP A 196 -1.89 -15.72 -5.84
C ASP A 196 -1.13 -15.86 -4.52
N GLN A 197 -1.80 -15.61 -3.40
CA GLN A 197 -1.25 -15.75 -2.06
C GLN A 197 -2.09 -16.69 -1.19
N ILE A 198 -1.42 -17.32 -0.22
CA ILE A 198 -2.04 -18.24 0.73
C ILE A 198 -3.04 -17.46 1.60
N LYS A 199 -4.28 -17.96 1.68
CA LYS A 199 -5.32 -17.35 2.51
C LYS A 199 -4.91 -17.34 3.98
N ILE A 200 -4.91 -16.16 4.59
CA ILE A 200 -4.70 -16.01 6.02
C ILE A 200 -6.04 -16.23 6.72
N PRO A 201 -6.13 -17.12 7.72
CA PRO A 201 -7.36 -17.31 8.48
C PRO A 201 -7.80 -15.99 9.14
N GLY A 202 -9.10 -15.69 9.12
CA GLY A 202 -9.65 -14.43 9.63
C GLY A 202 -9.32 -14.17 11.12
N TRP A 203 -9.19 -15.23 11.94
CA TRP A 203 -8.78 -15.10 13.33
C TRP A 203 -7.32 -14.62 13.46
N ALA A 204 -6.42 -15.07 12.57
CA ALA A 204 -5.03 -14.64 12.59
C ALA A 204 -4.88 -13.15 12.22
N ASP A 205 -5.71 -12.64 11.32
CA ASP A 205 -5.77 -11.20 11.03
C ASP A 205 -6.35 -10.43 12.23
N ARG A 206 -7.37 -10.96 12.92
CA ARG A 206 -7.98 -10.34 14.11
C ARG A 206 -6.99 -10.21 15.28
N PHE A 207 -6.10 -11.19 15.47
CA PHE A 207 -5.07 -11.18 16.53
C PHE A 207 -3.73 -10.60 16.06
N TYR A 208 -3.67 -9.93 14.91
CA TYR A 208 -2.44 -9.36 14.35
C TYR A 208 -1.35 -10.38 14.00
N LEU A 209 -1.69 -11.67 13.89
CA LEU A 209 -0.76 -12.78 13.65
C LEU A 209 -0.53 -13.08 12.15
N GLY A 210 -1.07 -12.28 11.23
CA GLY A 210 -0.91 -12.48 9.79
C GLY A 210 0.55 -12.51 9.32
N TRP A 211 1.46 -11.82 10.01
CA TRP A 211 2.89 -11.86 9.75
C TRP A 211 3.51 -13.22 10.08
N LEU A 212 3.02 -13.89 11.12
CA LEU A 212 3.51 -15.21 11.56
C LEU A 212 3.18 -16.28 10.51
N PHE A 213 1.95 -16.26 9.96
CA PHE A 213 1.57 -17.16 8.87
C PHE A 213 2.45 -16.95 7.62
N ARG A 214 2.77 -15.71 7.29
CA ARG A 214 3.68 -15.42 6.18
C ARG A 214 5.11 -15.89 6.45
N LEU A 215 5.57 -15.80 7.69
CA LEU A 215 6.89 -16.28 8.09
C LEU A 215 6.99 -17.81 7.91
N PHE A 216 5.98 -18.57 8.33
CA PHE A 216 5.95 -20.02 8.12
C PHE A 216 5.76 -20.43 6.66
N ALA A 217 4.95 -19.69 5.90
CA ALA A 217 4.67 -20.00 4.51
C ALA A 217 5.85 -19.68 3.57
N GLN A 218 6.62 -18.63 3.85
CA GLN A 218 7.71 -18.14 3.00
C GLN A 218 8.89 -17.63 3.83
N PRO A 219 9.58 -18.49 4.61
CA PRO A 219 10.62 -18.07 5.56
C PRO A 219 11.76 -17.30 4.90
N ARG A 220 12.21 -17.74 3.72
CA ARG A 220 13.31 -17.09 2.98
C ARG A 220 13.03 -15.63 2.62
N ILE A 221 11.76 -15.26 2.42
CA ILE A 221 11.34 -13.89 2.09
C ILE A 221 11.11 -13.08 3.37
N PHE A 222 10.59 -13.72 4.43
CA PHE A 222 10.14 -13.01 5.63
C PHE A 222 11.20 -12.88 6.72
N ILE A 223 12.17 -13.79 6.83
CA ILE A 223 13.28 -13.67 7.80
C ILE A 223 14.08 -12.37 7.61
N PRO A 224 14.55 -12.00 6.39
CA PRO A 224 15.24 -10.72 6.18
C PRO A 224 14.36 -9.49 6.41
N ARG A 225 13.03 -9.66 6.29
CA ARG A 225 12.08 -8.58 6.60
C ARG A 225 11.84 -8.41 8.10
N LEU A 226 11.94 -9.50 8.86
CA LEU A 226 11.74 -9.49 10.30
C LEU A 226 12.83 -8.67 11.00
N SER A 227 14.11 -8.78 10.58
CA SER A 227 15.21 -7.98 11.14
C SER A 227 14.92 -6.47 11.02
N ARG A 228 14.39 -6.03 9.88
CA ARG A 228 13.97 -4.64 9.68
C ARG A 228 12.73 -4.25 10.50
N ALA A 229 11.86 -5.22 10.78
CA ALA A 229 10.69 -4.98 11.63
C ALA A 229 11.07 -4.74 13.10
N LEU A 230 12.22 -5.26 13.55
CA LEU A 230 12.74 -5.01 14.90
C LEU A 230 13.15 -3.55 15.14
N GLU A 231 13.38 -2.76 14.10
CA GLU A 231 13.61 -1.33 14.23
C GLU A 231 12.33 -0.56 14.63
N LEU A 232 11.15 -1.08 14.31
CA LEU A 232 9.88 -0.37 14.51
C LEU A 232 9.62 0.01 15.98
N PRO A 233 9.81 -0.88 17.00
CA PRO A 233 9.65 -0.50 18.39
C PRO A 233 10.55 0.66 18.80
N TRP A 234 11.83 0.61 18.38
CA TRP A 234 12.79 1.67 18.66
C TRP A 234 12.41 2.97 17.96
N LEU A 235 11.99 2.92 16.68
CA LEU A 235 11.55 4.10 15.94
C LEU A 235 10.36 4.78 16.63
N ILE A 236 9.34 4.01 17.02
CA ILE A 236 8.17 4.54 17.71
C ILE A 236 8.56 5.10 19.08
N PHE A 237 9.39 4.40 19.83
CA PHE A 237 9.86 4.87 21.15
C PHE A 237 10.68 6.16 21.03
N ARG A 238 11.59 6.26 20.06
CA ARG A 238 12.52 7.40 19.94
C ARG A 238 11.86 8.61 19.31
N TYR A 239 11.10 8.41 18.23
CA TYR A 239 10.61 9.53 17.40
C TYR A 239 9.10 9.81 17.60
N GLY A 240 8.31 8.82 17.96
CA GLY A 240 6.87 9.01 18.22
C GLY A 240 6.11 9.59 17.04
N GLN A 241 5.74 10.86 17.11
CA GLN A 241 5.05 11.57 16.03
C GLN A 241 6.02 12.12 14.99
N ASP A 242 7.29 12.33 15.34
CA ASP A 242 8.26 12.99 14.48
C ASP A 242 8.78 12.05 13.40
N LEU A 243 9.13 12.62 12.27
CA LEU A 243 9.72 11.89 11.16
C LEU A 243 11.19 11.54 11.48
N PRO A 244 11.56 10.24 11.52
CA PRO A 244 12.95 9.85 11.79
C PRO A 244 13.91 10.50 10.79
N PRO A 245 15.08 11.00 11.22
CA PRO A 245 16.05 11.57 10.30
C PRO A 245 16.56 10.49 9.32
N PRO A 246 16.99 10.86 8.11
CA PRO A 246 17.70 9.95 7.23
C PRO A 246 18.92 9.35 7.95
N ARG A 247 19.22 8.10 7.68
CA ARG A 247 20.48 7.50 8.15
C ARG A 247 21.60 8.11 7.31
N GLN A 248 22.56 8.73 7.94
CA GLN A 248 23.81 9.08 7.28
C GLN A 248 24.50 7.77 6.90
N GLU A 249 24.80 7.58 5.63
CA GLU A 249 25.65 6.47 5.19
C GLU A 249 27.02 6.65 5.84
N SER A 250 27.45 5.66 6.59
CA SER A 250 28.79 5.66 7.15
C SER A 250 29.78 5.44 6.00
N PRO A 251 30.96 6.11 5.99
CA PRO A 251 32.00 5.87 4.98
C PRO A 251 32.47 4.42 4.89
N ALA A 252 32.06 3.56 5.83
CA ALA A 252 32.37 2.15 5.87
C ALA A 252 31.37 1.27 5.05
N ASP A 253 30.30 1.86 4.48
CA ASP A 253 29.28 1.17 3.67
C ASP A 253 29.52 1.40 2.15
N LEU A 254 30.59 2.11 1.77
CA LEU A 254 31.12 2.29 0.41
C LEU A 254 32.31 1.37 0.19
#